data_200e78e9db6a4a25b92f3e46b967ac78
#
_entry.id   200e78e9db6a4a25b92f3e46b967ac78
#
_cell.length_a   1.000
_cell.length_b   1.000
_cell.length_c   1.000
_cell.angle_alpha   90.00
_cell.angle_beta   90.00
_cell.angle_gamma   90.00
#
_symmetry.space_group_name_H-M   'P 1'
#
loop_
_entity.id
_entity.type
_entity.pdbx_description
1 polymer ?
#
loop_
_entity_poly.entity_id
_entity_poly.type
_entity_poly.pdbx_seq_one_letter_code
_entity_poly.pdbx_strand_id
1 'polypeptide(L)'
;MKKVSSPQIKDRVIDVSYRGRRCDYWLGSLAYEKELIAEQFQRRVESKGLSLDISLEESHRLYGENWLNLLKNSKAVLATESGASIWDFDGQVKKETERFLTKNKNAGFDTVYEHVLKSYDGVIVYNAISPRVFEAAATKTPMIMFPGHYNGICKPGEHYILLKKDFSNIDEIVELLRTMIICKTLLIMYLMT
;
A
#
# COMPACT_ATOMS: atom_id res chain seq x y z
N MET A 1 -6.29 27.04 -8.97
CA MET A 1 -5.56 25.76 -8.93
C MET A 1 -5.14 25.38 -10.35
N LYS A 2 -3.85 25.10 -10.59
CA LYS A 2 -3.43 24.54 -11.89
C LYS A 2 -4.02 23.12 -12.01
N LYS A 3 -4.78 22.83 -13.08
CA LYS A 3 -5.25 21.49 -13.36
C LYS A 3 -4.05 20.57 -13.55
N VAL A 4 -3.97 19.51 -12.73
CA VAL A 4 -2.94 18.47 -12.90
C VAL A 4 -3.31 17.69 -14.18
N SER A 5 -2.52 17.87 -15.23
CA SER A 5 -2.68 17.07 -16.46
C SER A 5 -1.98 15.72 -16.24
N SER A 6 -2.67 14.64 -16.54
CA SER A 6 -2.12 13.28 -16.49
C SER A 6 -2.37 12.57 -17.82
N PRO A 7 -1.44 11.73 -18.32
CA PRO A 7 -1.65 10.87 -19.48
C PRO A 7 -2.87 9.96 -19.28
N GLN A 8 -3.48 9.52 -20.38
CA GLN A 8 -4.51 8.48 -20.30
C GLN A 8 -3.90 7.19 -19.72
N ILE A 9 -4.67 6.42 -18.97
CA ILE A 9 -4.15 5.22 -18.29
C ILE A 9 -3.50 4.24 -19.27
N LYS A 10 -4.08 4.05 -20.44
CA LYS A 10 -3.55 3.16 -21.49
C LYS A 10 -2.14 3.57 -21.98
N ASP A 11 -1.79 4.85 -21.87
CA ASP A 11 -0.52 5.40 -22.36
C ASP A 11 0.55 5.42 -21.25
N ARG A 12 0.22 4.99 -20.04
CA ARG A 12 1.14 4.92 -18.90
C ARG A 12 2.00 3.66 -18.98
N VAL A 13 3.28 3.81 -18.68
CA VAL A 13 4.28 2.75 -18.93
C VAL A 13 4.48 1.80 -17.76
N ILE A 14 4.08 2.19 -16.54
CA ILE A 14 4.19 1.39 -15.34
C ILE A 14 2.82 0.81 -15.01
N ASP A 15 2.70 -0.51 -14.88
CA ASP A 15 1.43 -1.12 -14.52
C ASP A 15 1.07 -0.85 -13.06
N VAL A 16 2.01 -1.10 -12.14
CA VAL A 16 1.79 -0.83 -10.72
C VAL A 16 3.03 -0.21 -10.08
N SER A 17 2.84 0.89 -9.36
CA SER A 17 3.90 1.53 -8.60
C SER A 17 3.64 1.52 -7.09
N TYR A 18 4.72 1.65 -6.32
CA TYR A 18 4.67 1.88 -4.89
C TYR A 18 5.97 2.48 -4.37
N ARG A 19 5.85 3.39 -3.42
CA ARG A 19 6.95 3.85 -2.57
C ARG A 19 6.50 3.77 -1.13
N GLY A 20 7.17 2.96 -0.35
CA GLY A 20 6.95 2.80 1.08
C GLY A 20 8.26 2.87 1.84
N ARG A 21 8.20 2.50 3.09
CA ARG A 21 9.37 2.23 3.92
C ARG A 21 9.07 1.02 4.80
N ARG A 22 10.10 0.31 5.17
CA ARG A 22 10.00 -0.68 6.25
C ARG A 22 9.71 0.04 7.56
N CYS A 23 8.83 -0.54 8.34
CA CYS A 23 8.49 -0.02 9.65
C CYS A 23 8.98 -0.99 10.71
N ASP A 24 9.36 -0.45 11.87
CA ASP A 24 9.70 -1.29 13.00
C ASP A 24 8.50 -2.14 13.41
N TYR A 25 8.72 -3.42 13.69
CA TYR A 25 7.65 -4.38 14.02
C TYR A 25 6.85 -3.99 15.26
N TRP A 26 7.48 -3.31 16.22
CA TRP A 26 6.80 -2.85 17.43
C TRP A 26 5.69 -1.82 17.19
N LEU A 27 5.55 -1.28 15.97
CA LEU A 27 4.43 -0.43 15.57
C LEU A 27 3.15 -1.24 15.25
N GLY A 28 3.25 -2.56 15.17
CA GLY A 28 2.13 -3.47 15.00
C GLY A 28 1.74 -3.77 13.56
N SER A 29 0.69 -4.56 13.41
CA SER A 29 0.23 -5.11 12.14
C SER A 29 -0.16 -4.04 11.12
N LEU A 30 -0.81 -2.95 11.55
CA LEU A 30 -1.20 -1.87 10.65
C LEU A 30 0.01 -1.19 10.00
N ALA A 31 1.09 -0.98 10.74
CA ALA A 31 2.31 -0.40 10.19
C ALA A 31 3.01 -1.38 9.23
N TYR A 32 3.00 -2.67 9.56
CA TYR A 32 3.58 -3.73 8.75
C TYR A 32 2.87 -3.94 7.40
N GLU A 33 1.58 -3.61 7.29
CA GLU A 33 0.83 -3.70 6.03
C GLU A 33 1.50 -2.98 4.85
N LYS A 34 2.28 -1.92 5.12
CA LYS A 34 3.02 -1.18 4.09
C LYS A 34 4.13 -2.00 3.44
N GLU A 35 4.78 -2.85 4.22
CA GLU A 35 5.79 -3.80 3.75
C GLU A 35 5.12 -5.00 3.09
N LEU A 36 4.12 -5.56 3.77
CA LEU A 36 3.37 -6.73 3.33
C LEU A 36 2.77 -6.53 1.92
N ILE A 37 2.07 -5.41 1.69
CA ILE A 37 1.44 -5.17 0.39
C ILE A 37 2.46 -5.09 -0.74
N ALA A 38 3.60 -4.43 -0.51
CA ALA A 38 4.66 -4.27 -1.50
C ALA A 38 5.32 -5.60 -1.86
N GLU A 39 5.83 -6.30 -0.85
CA GLU A 39 6.59 -7.54 -1.05
C GLU A 39 5.72 -8.68 -1.58
N GLN A 40 4.54 -8.87 -1.00
CA GLN A 40 3.66 -9.95 -1.41
C GLN A 40 3.04 -9.70 -2.77
N PHE A 41 2.66 -8.45 -3.08
CA PHE A 41 2.16 -8.12 -4.42
C PHE A 41 3.25 -8.41 -5.46
N GLN A 42 4.45 -7.85 -5.30
CA GLN A 42 5.55 -8.03 -6.24
C GLN A 42 5.85 -9.51 -6.48
N ARG A 43 6.00 -10.29 -5.40
CA ARG A 43 6.28 -11.74 -5.50
C ARG A 43 5.21 -12.52 -6.24
N ARG A 44 3.92 -12.20 -6.01
CA ARG A 44 2.80 -12.95 -6.59
C ARG A 44 2.53 -12.61 -8.05
N VAL A 45 2.98 -11.44 -8.51
CA VAL A 45 2.79 -11.04 -9.91
C VAL A 45 4.07 -11.11 -10.74
N GLU A 46 5.19 -11.57 -10.19
CA GLU A 46 6.50 -11.65 -10.84
C GLU A 46 6.43 -12.36 -12.21
N SER A 47 5.71 -13.48 -12.29
CA SER A 47 5.55 -14.27 -13.53
C SER A 47 4.41 -13.80 -14.43
N LYS A 48 3.71 -12.72 -14.08
CA LYS A 48 2.49 -12.30 -14.79
C LYS A 48 2.73 -11.23 -15.87
N GLY A 49 3.99 -10.83 -16.08
CA GLY A 49 4.38 -9.91 -17.16
C GLY A 49 3.96 -8.46 -16.95
N LEU A 50 3.77 -8.03 -15.69
CA LEU A 50 3.48 -6.64 -15.34
C LEU A 50 4.77 -5.81 -15.21
N SER A 51 4.72 -4.56 -15.68
CA SER A 51 5.76 -3.56 -15.43
C SER A 51 5.56 -2.96 -14.04
N LEU A 52 6.49 -3.24 -13.11
CA LEU A 52 6.40 -2.81 -11.73
C LEU A 52 7.47 -1.77 -11.39
N ASP A 53 7.10 -0.74 -10.62
CA ASP A 53 8.03 0.18 -9.98
C ASP A 53 7.69 0.29 -8.48
N ILE A 54 8.07 -0.74 -7.73
CA ILE A 54 7.77 -0.92 -6.31
C ILE A 54 9.07 -0.89 -5.51
N SER A 55 9.14 -0.04 -4.49
CA SER A 55 10.30 0.02 -3.60
C SER A 55 9.94 0.39 -2.17
N LEU A 56 10.67 -0.24 -1.23
CA LEU A 56 10.65 0.03 0.21
C LEU A 56 11.96 0.67 0.68
N GLU A 57 12.91 0.91 -0.24
CA GLU A 57 14.21 1.45 0.09
C GLU A 57 14.14 2.97 0.33
N GLU A 58 14.77 3.44 1.40
CA GLU A 58 14.80 4.86 1.75
C GLU A 58 15.47 5.71 0.66
N SER A 59 16.50 5.17 0.00
CA SER A 59 17.18 5.82 -1.12
C SER A 59 16.30 6.02 -2.37
N HIS A 60 15.22 5.25 -2.49
CA HIS A 60 14.27 5.34 -3.60
C HIS A 60 13.06 6.23 -3.29
N ARG A 61 13.08 6.97 -2.19
CA ARG A 61 12.00 7.91 -1.87
C ARG A 61 11.94 9.04 -2.89
N LEU A 62 10.71 9.35 -3.28
CA LEU A 62 10.43 10.43 -4.22
C LEU A 62 9.62 11.52 -3.53
N TYR A 63 9.90 12.77 -3.88
CA TYR A 63 9.23 13.94 -3.33
C TYR A 63 8.82 14.90 -4.44
N GLY A 64 7.83 15.74 -4.16
CA GLY A 64 7.37 16.80 -5.05
C GLY A 64 7.00 16.27 -6.44
N GLU A 65 7.54 16.91 -7.48
CA GLU A 65 7.24 16.56 -8.88
C GLU A 65 7.66 15.13 -9.25
N ASN A 66 8.74 14.61 -8.71
CA ASN A 66 9.18 13.24 -9.01
C ASN A 66 8.16 12.21 -8.52
N TRP A 67 7.59 12.43 -7.35
CA TRP A 67 6.51 11.61 -6.83
C TRP A 67 5.24 11.69 -7.70
N LEU A 68 4.83 12.91 -8.03
CA LEU A 68 3.66 13.11 -8.90
C LEU A 68 3.88 12.52 -10.30
N ASN A 69 5.10 12.57 -10.83
CA ASN A 69 5.43 11.97 -12.10
C ASN A 69 5.38 10.44 -12.04
N LEU A 70 5.79 9.81 -10.94
CA LEU A 70 5.61 8.37 -10.75
C LEU A 70 4.11 8.02 -10.81
N LEU A 71 3.25 8.72 -10.08
CA LEU A 71 1.81 8.49 -10.10
C LEU A 71 1.22 8.67 -11.51
N LYS A 72 1.57 9.75 -12.21
CA LYS A 72 1.09 10.04 -13.56
C LYS A 72 1.52 9.02 -14.61
N ASN A 73 2.64 8.32 -14.40
CA ASN A 73 3.15 7.29 -15.29
C ASN A 73 2.72 5.87 -14.90
N SER A 74 2.00 5.71 -13.79
CA SER A 74 1.54 4.42 -13.28
C SER A 74 0.06 4.20 -13.58
N LYS A 75 -0.30 3.01 -14.09
CA LYS A 75 -1.70 2.62 -14.33
C LYS A 75 -2.44 2.39 -13.02
N ALA A 76 -1.74 1.93 -11.98
CA ALA A 76 -2.25 1.85 -10.62
C ALA A 76 -1.13 2.08 -9.60
N VAL A 77 -1.50 2.42 -8.37
CA VAL A 77 -0.59 2.54 -7.22
C VAL A 77 -1.10 1.70 -6.06
N LEU A 78 -0.18 1.01 -5.36
CA LEU A 78 -0.54 0.32 -4.11
C LEU A 78 -0.70 1.34 -2.98
N ALA A 79 -1.65 1.10 -2.09
CA ALA A 79 -1.79 1.88 -0.87
C ALA A 79 -2.39 1.05 0.28
N THR A 80 -2.16 1.52 1.50
CA THR A 80 -2.72 0.99 2.75
C THR A 80 -3.12 2.16 3.64
N GLU A 81 -3.81 1.90 4.71
CA GLU A 81 -3.96 2.88 5.77
C GLU A 81 -2.59 3.27 6.32
N SER A 82 -2.51 4.46 6.86
CA SER A 82 -1.37 4.95 7.62
C SER A 82 -1.65 4.85 9.11
N GLY A 83 -0.62 4.71 9.92
CA GLY A 83 -0.77 4.67 11.36
C GLY A 83 -0.01 3.51 12.01
N ALA A 84 -0.44 3.16 13.21
CA ALA A 84 0.08 2.07 14.02
C ALA A 84 -1.06 1.40 14.79
N SER A 85 -0.95 0.12 15.07
CA SER A 85 -1.90 -0.65 15.87
C SER A 85 -1.35 -0.99 17.26
N ILE A 86 -0.12 -0.59 17.54
CA ILE A 86 0.50 -0.62 18.88
C ILE A 86 0.92 0.79 19.26
N TRP A 87 0.60 1.17 20.50
CA TRP A 87 1.05 2.39 21.15
C TRP A 87 1.92 2.05 22.34
N ASP A 88 3.19 2.32 22.22
CA ASP A 88 4.21 2.01 23.21
C ASP A 88 4.56 3.27 24.02
N PHE A 89 3.79 3.52 25.09
CA PHE A 89 3.89 4.74 25.89
C PHE A 89 5.15 4.81 26.77
N ASP A 90 5.69 3.66 27.16
CA ASP A 90 6.82 3.55 28.07
C ASP A 90 8.07 2.92 27.42
N GLY A 91 7.97 2.56 26.16
CA GLY A 91 9.05 1.93 25.40
C GLY A 91 9.27 0.44 25.73
N GLN A 92 8.32 -0.19 26.43
CA GLN A 92 8.43 -1.61 26.80
C GLN A 92 8.32 -2.52 25.58
N VAL A 93 7.31 -2.31 24.73
CA VAL A 93 7.07 -3.15 23.54
C VAL A 93 8.26 -3.09 22.59
N LYS A 94 8.82 -1.90 22.38
CA LYS A 94 10.02 -1.72 21.58
C LYS A 94 11.19 -2.52 22.16
N LYS A 95 11.48 -2.38 23.46
CA LYS A 95 12.58 -3.10 24.13
C LYS A 95 12.41 -4.61 24.07
N GLU A 96 11.19 -5.12 24.24
CA GLU A 96 10.89 -6.56 24.14
C GLU A 96 11.10 -7.06 22.72
N THR A 97 10.63 -6.31 21.73
CA THR A 97 10.82 -6.62 20.31
C THR A 97 12.30 -6.65 19.91
N GLU A 98 13.06 -5.64 20.29
CA GLU A 98 14.51 -5.56 20.01
C GLU A 98 15.27 -6.71 20.71
N ARG A 99 14.92 -7.03 21.95
CA ARG A 99 15.51 -8.17 22.69
C ARG A 99 15.20 -9.50 22.02
N PHE A 100 13.96 -9.68 21.52
CA PHE A 100 13.56 -10.89 20.80
C PHE A 100 14.34 -11.02 19.49
N LEU A 101 14.42 -9.96 18.69
CA LEU A 101 15.15 -9.93 17.42
C LEU A 101 16.67 -10.13 17.60
N THR A 102 17.25 -9.63 18.69
CA THR A 102 18.67 -9.88 19.02
C THR A 102 18.97 -11.36 19.16
N LYS A 103 18.04 -12.12 19.78
CA LYS A 103 18.16 -13.56 19.97
C LYS A 103 17.74 -14.36 18.72
N ASN A 104 16.86 -13.82 17.91
CA ASN A 104 16.24 -14.47 16.76
C ASN A 104 16.43 -13.62 15.49
N LYS A 105 17.68 -13.48 15.04
CA LYS A 105 18.09 -12.55 13.98
C LYS A 105 17.33 -12.69 12.65
N ASN A 106 16.79 -13.89 12.36
CA ASN A 106 16.05 -14.18 11.13
C ASN A 106 14.54 -14.22 11.34
N ALA A 107 14.03 -13.80 12.51
CA ALA A 107 12.60 -13.78 12.76
C ALA A 107 11.91 -12.72 11.91
N GLY A 108 10.94 -13.14 11.11
CA GLY A 108 10.03 -12.25 10.40
C GLY A 108 8.92 -11.74 11.31
N PHE A 109 8.10 -10.83 10.75
CA PHE A 109 7.00 -10.19 11.49
C PHE A 109 6.09 -11.20 12.19
N ASP A 110 5.63 -12.24 11.49
CA ASP A 110 4.69 -13.23 12.06
C ASP A 110 5.25 -13.91 13.31
N THR A 111 6.56 -14.23 13.31
CA THR A 111 7.22 -14.83 14.47
C THR A 111 7.29 -13.84 15.64
N VAL A 112 7.63 -12.59 15.36
CA VAL A 112 7.68 -11.54 16.39
C VAL A 112 6.28 -11.24 16.90
N TYR A 113 5.29 -11.22 16.02
CA TYR A 113 3.89 -10.99 16.37
C TYR A 113 3.40 -12.04 17.38
N GLU A 114 3.55 -13.32 17.09
CA GLU A 114 3.08 -14.38 17.97
C GLU A 114 3.75 -14.39 19.34
N HIS A 115 5.03 -14.03 19.42
CA HIS A 115 5.80 -14.12 20.67
C HIS A 115 5.83 -12.83 21.50
N VAL A 116 5.62 -11.66 20.88
CA VAL A 116 5.81 -10.38 21.55
C VAL A 116 4.60 -9.46 21.37
N LEU A 117 4.10 -9.29 20.13
CA LEU A 117 3.21 -8.18 19.82
C LEU A 117 1.72 -8.48 20.02
N LYS A 118 1.33 -9.74 19.99
CA LYS A 118 -0.06 -10.19 19.95
C LYS A 118 -0.96 -9.63 21.05
N SER A 119 -0.43 -9.46 22.26
CA SER A 119 -1.18 -8.90 23.39
C SER A 119 -1.31 -7.38 23.36
N TYR A 120 -0.50 -6.71 22.56
CA TYR A 120 -0.49 -5.25 22.44
C TYR A 120 -1.20 -4.77 21.18
N ASP A 121 -1.22 -5.61 20.13
CA ASP A 121 -1.72 -5.22 18.81
C ASP A 121 -3.24 -5.05 18.82
N GLY A 122 -3.71 -3.92 18.27
CA GLY A 122 -5.14 -3.63 18.13
C GLY A 122 -5.82 -3.14 19.40
N VAL A 123 -5.12 -2.97 20.52
CA VAL A 123 -5.69 -2.38 21.75
C VAL A 123 -6.06 -0.92 21.52
N ILE A 124 -5.18 -0.18 20.85
CA ILE A 124 -5.44 1.16 20.35
C ILE A 124 -5.07 1.17 18.89
N VAL A 125 -6.05 1.36 18.01
CA VAL A 125 -5.82 1.47 16.57
C VAL A 125 -5.87 2.94 16.19
N TYR A 126 -4.74 3.45 15.71
CA TYR A 126 -4.64 4.76 15.11
C TYR A 126 -4.40 4.60 13.61
N ASN A 127 -5.48 4.65 12.86
CA ASN A 127 -5.46 4.59 11.41
C ASN A 127 -5.88 5.93 10.80
N ALA A 128 -5.20 6.31 9.75
CA ALA A 128 -5.45 7.55 9.02
C ALA A 128 -5.33 7.31 7.52
N ILE A 129 -6.02 8.12 6.75
CA ILE A 129 -5.85 8.14 5.30
C ILE A 129 -4.46 8.70 4.99
N SER A 130 -3.68 7.93 4.24
CA SER A 130 -2.40 8.40 3.73
C SER A 130 -2.61 9.55 2.72
N PRO A 131 -1.79 10.62 2.74
CA PRO A 131 -1.81 11.65 1.70
C PRO A 131 -1.75 11.11 0.28
N ARG A 132 -1.10 9.97 0.07
CA ARG A 132 -1.03 9.25 -1.20
C ARG A 132 -2.40 9.01 -1.85
N VAL A 133 -3.42 8.75 -1.05
CA VAL A 133 -4.79 8.52 -1.54
C VAL A 133 -5.30 9.76 -2.28
N PHE A 134 -5.11 10.93 -1.71
CA PHE A 134 -5.54 12.20 -2.33
C PHE A 134 -4.67 12.58 -3.53
N GLU A 135 -3.38 12.29 -3.48
CA GLU A 135 -2.43 12.54 -4.57
C GLU A 135 -2.71 11.62 -5.77
N ALA A 136 -3.02 10.35 -5.51
CA ALA A 136 -3.44 9.40 -6.53
C ALA A 136 -4.76 9.84 -7.19
N ALA A 137 -5.74 10.24 -6.39
CA ALA A 137 -7.00 10.78 -6.91
C ALA A 137 -6.78 12.04 -7.76
N ALA A 138 -5.94 12.99 -7.31
CA ALA A 138 -5.62 14.22 -8.03
C ALA A 138 -4.90 13.95 -9.36
N THR A 139 -4.10 12.89 -9.45
CA THR A 139 -3.39 12.46 -10.68
C THR A 139 -4.22 11.48 -11.51
N LYS A 140 -5.44 11.17 -11.08
CA LYS A 140 -6.32 10.17 -11.73
C LYS A 140 -5.64 8.81 -11.86
N THR A 141 -4.95 8.39 -10.80
CA THR A 141 -4.26 7.11 -10.75
C THR A 141 -5.06 6.15 -9.87
N PRO A 142 -5.62 5.07 -10.44
CA PRO A 142 -6.32 4.03 -9.71
C PRO A 142 -5.48 3.50 -8.55
N MET A 143 -6.14 3.18 -7.45
CA MET A 143 -5.49 2.63 -6.26
C MET A 143 -5.87 1.17 -6.07
N ILE A 144 -4.90 0.33 -5.75
CA ILE A 144 -5.09 -1.04 -5.28
C ILE A 144 -4.78 -1.02 -3.78
N MET A 145 -5.78 -1.30 -2.94
CA MET A 145 -5.64 -1.12 -1.51
C MET A 145 -6.18 -2.32 -0.72
N PHE A 146 -5.56 -2.56 0.43
CA PHE A 146 -6.14 -3.46 1.42
C PHE A 146 -7.46 -2.91 1.97
N PRO A 147 -8.37 -3.79 2.44
CA PRO A 147 -9.55 -3.33 3.16
C PRO A 147 -9.14 -2.59 4.42
N GLY A 148 -9.79 -1.47 4.69
CA GLY A 148 -9.51 -0.61 5.83
C GLY A 148 -10.69 0.30 6.13
N HIS A 149 -10.57 1.07 7.21
CA HIS A 149 -11.60 2.01 7.64
C HIS A 149 -11.60 3.30 6.80
N TYR A 150 -10.40 3.80 6.46
CA TYR A 150 -10.19 5.02 5.64
C TYR A 150 -11.10 6.19 6.03
N ASN A 151 -11.35 6.36 7.33
CA ASN A 151 -12.28 7.34 7.91
C ASN A 151 -13.69 7.34 7.26
N GLY A 152 -14.13 6.19 6.73
CA GLY A 152 -15.39 6.04 6.03
C GLY A 152 -15.47 6.70 4.64
N ILE A 153 -14.36 7.30 4.16
CA ILE A 153 -14.31 8.04 2.89
C ILE A 153 -14.08 7.11 1.71
N CYS A 154 -13.10 6.19 1.82
CA CYS A 154 -12.78 5.29 0.72
C CYS A 154 -13.51 3.96 0.85
N LYS A 155 -14.30 3.61 -0.16
CA LYS A 155 -15.06 2.37 -0.22
C LYS A 155 -14.49 1.45 -1.32
N PRO A 156 -14.38 0.13 -1.05
CA PRO A 156 -13.93 -0.82 -2.06
C PRO A 156 -14.91 -0.90 -3.23
N GLY A 157 -14.37 -0.98 -4.44
CA GLY A 157 -15.18 -1.04 -5.67
C GLY A 157 -15.72 0.30 -6.15
N GLU A 158 -15.77 1.33 -5.29
CA GLU A 158 -16.15 2.70 -5.66
C GLU A 158 -14.92 3.60 -5.81
N HIS A 159 -14.02 3.59 -4.83
CA HIS A 159 -12.88 4.50 -4.74
C HIS A 159 -11.54 3.82 -4.95
N TYR A 160 -11.48 2.50 -4.79
CA TYR A 160 -10.27 1.72 -4.98
C TYR A 160 -10.55 0.25 -5.36
N ILE A 161 -9.56 -0.38 -5.98
CA ILE A 161 -9.56 -1.80 -6.29
C ILE A 161 -9.19 -2.55 -5.01
N LEU A 162 -10.09 -3.38 -4.50
CA LEU A 162 -9.86 -4.14 -3.28
C LEU A 162 -8.84 -5.26 -3.52
N LEU A 163 -7.73 -5.22 -2.79
CA LEU A 163 -6.81 -6.33 -2.64
C LEU A 163 -7.07 -6.99 -1.28
N LYS A 164 -7.46 -8.25 -1.27
CA LYS A 164 -7.64 -9.00 -0.02
C LYS A 164 -6.30 -9.19 0.68
N LYS A 165 -6.26 -9.14 2.02
CA LYS A 165 -5.01 -9.28 2.80
C LYS A 165 -4.34 -10.65 2.65
N ASP A 166 -5.09 -11.67 2.26
CA ASP A 166 -4.59 -13.02 1.93
C ASP A 166 -4.14 -13.14 0.46
N PHE A 167 -4.33 -12.07 -0.33
CA PHE A 167 -4.04 -12.01 -1.77
C PHE A 167 -4.81 -13.02 -2.63
N SER A 168 -5.90 -13.61 -2.12
CA SER A 168 -6.67 -14.63 -2.84
C SER A 168 -7.29 -14.12 -4.14
N ASN A 169 -7.45 -12.81 -4.32
CA ASN A 169 -7.99 -12.19 -5.52
C ASN A 169 -6.92 -11.53 -6.44
N ILE A 170 -5.65 -11.92 -6.30
CA ILE A 170 -4.56 -11.29 -7.07
C ILE A 170 -4.73 -11.48 -8.58
N ASP A 171 -5.23 -12.64 -9.02
CA ASP A 171 -5.45 -12.92 -10.44
C ASP A 171 -6.55 -12.05 -11.04
N GLU A 172 -7.62 -11.80 -10.29
CA GLU A 172 -8.69 -10.88 -10.70
C GLU A 172 -8.15 -9.45 -10.89
N ILE A 173 -7.25 -9.01 -10.00
CA ILE A 173 -6.60 -7.69 -10.10
C ILE A 173 -5.70 -7.62 -11.34
N VAL A 174 -4.93 -8.66 -11.62
CA VAL A 174 -4.07 -8.72 -12.82
C VAL A 174 -4.91 -8.62 -14.10
N GLU A 175 -6.02 -9.36 -14.17
CA GLU A 175 -6.92 -9.29 -15.33
C GLU A 175 -7.60 -7.91 -15.43
N LEU A 176 -7.99 -7.32 -14.31
CA LEU A 176 -8.51 -5.95 -14.30
C LEU A 176 -7.49 -4.94 -14.84
N LEU A 177 -6.23 -5.02 -14.41
CA LEU A 177 -5.16 -4.15 -14.90
C LEU A 177 -4.96 -4.31 -16.42
N ARG A 178 -5.00 -5.54 -16.95
CA ARG A 178 -4.92 -5.82 -18.37
C ARG A 178 -6.12 -5.22 -19.13
N THR A 179 -7.32 -5.35 -18.57
CA THR A 179 -8.55 -4.83 -19.15
C THR A 179 -8.61 -3.30 -19.11
N MET A 180 -8.07 -2.66 -18.07
CA MET A 180 -7.93 -1.19 -17.97
C MET A 180 -7.10 -0.61 -19.12
N ILE A 181 -6.21 -1.41 -19.70
CA ILE A 181 -5.44 -1.04 -20.92
C ILE A 181 -6.39 -0.95 -22.12
N ILE A 182 -7.48 -1.69 -22.14
CA ILE A 182 -8.39 -1.85 -23.27
C ILE A 182 -9.63 -0.95 -23.16
N CYS A 183 -10.12 -0.64 -21.96
CA CYS A 183 -11.45 -0.04 -21.75
C CYS A 183 -11.44 1.35 -21.10
N LYS A 184 -11.93 2.37 -21.85
CA LYS A 184 -12.18 3.74 -21.34
C LYS A 184 -13.24 3.81 -20.24
N THR A 185 -14.10 2.82 -20.11
CA THR A 185 -15.38 2.89 -19.42
C THR A 185 -15.25 2.74 -17.89
N LEU A 186 -14.30 1.94 -17.40
CA LEU A 186 -14.10 1.72 -15.98
C LEU A 186 -13.55 2.95 -15.24
N LEU A 187 -12.81 3.80 -15.92
CA LEU A 187 -12.24 5.02 -15.35
C LEU A 187 -13.31 6.07 -15.01
N ILE A 188 -14.41 6.09 -15.76
CA ILE A 188 -15.50 7.08 -15.54
C ILE A 188 -16.27 6.75 -14.26
N MET A 189 -16.43 5.49 -13.89
CA MET A 189 -17.06 5.10 -12.61
C MET A 189 -16.24 5.51 -11.39
N TYR A 190 -14.90 5.53 -11.48
CA TYR A 190 -14.00 5.91 -10.38
C TYR A 190 -13.80 7.43 -10.20
N LEU A 191 -14.25 8.26 -11.14
CA LEU A 191 -13.95 9.68 -11.18
C LEU A 191 -15.19 10.59 -11.15
N MET A 192 -16.40 10.04 -11.15
CA MET A 192 -17.66 10.80 -11.22
C MET A 192 -18.51 10.75 -9.94
N THR A 193 -18.01 10.12 -8.86
CA THR A 193 -18.56 10.23 -7.51
C THR A 193 -17.63 11.03 -6.63
#